data_1d13484f159b0b9de59602860e4bdce5
#
_entry.id   1d13484f159b0b9de59602860e4bdce5
#
_cell.length_a   1.000
_cell.length_b   1.000
_cell.length_c   1.000
_cell.angle_alpha   90.00
_cell.angle_beta   90.00
_cell.angle_gamma   90.00
#
_symmetry.space_group_name_H-M   'P 1'
#
loop_
_entity.id
_entity.type
_entity.pdbx_description
1 polymer ?
#
loop_
_entity_poly.entity_id
_entity_poly.type
_entity_poly.pdbx_seq_one_letter_code
_entity_poly.pdbx_strand_id
1 'polypeptide(L)'
;MLIIASRFPPVASVGATRVRKFVKFLPEFGWDPVVITGAARKGDLTLHDARRASDFESLADLPAGVPVHRLGAALDHWPTYLARAAGQRLAPWTCALGVDELRWCSALKWRFEKLHDALAFPDRGIWRLPSTVRLALRLHRQYRFDAIFSTGMPFSDHVTAMVIQSLIRRPWLADFRDPWVEYIHWQQWQSDAGRRLTAAAESAVVRRAAFVISVNDPMTRRFAARYHGVGPAKFVTIANGYDPADFPASVPTPPTTGFRLLYAGSLYGARTPHTLLAAFRQFLDDTPGSRRHAFIDFAGRPGPHVDELLRESDAGNVRYLGMLPHGKTLEAMASADVNVIILPNLPGSANDSTAKLYECLGSNRAILAAVPIDGAAANELRRFDGVSICDPDCVDQISRAIGEYYQAWLSNDLTVRRPASLLATVTRRHQTGQLAERLDAAVRASRCTLEVRP
;
A
#
# COMPACT_ATOMS: atom_id res chain seq x y z
N MET A 1 1.66 -16.25 -16.54
CA MET A 1 2.71 -15.96 -15.53
C MET A 1 2.26 -16.34 -14.13
N LEU A 2 3.20 -16.57 -13.19
CA LEU A 2 2.91 -16.83 -11.78
C LEU A 2 3.06 -15.55 -10.96
N ILE A 3 2.03 -15.17 -10.18
CA ILE A 3 2.06 -14.06 -9.22
C ILE A 3 2.03 -14.61 -7.79
N ILE A 4 3.00 -14.19 -6.98
CA ILE A 4 3.08 -14.51 -5.55
C ILE A 4 2.80 -13.24 -4.77
N ALA A 5 1.65 -13.20 -4.12
CA ALA A 5 1.17 -12.04 -3.39
C ALA A 5 0.35 -12.48 -2.18
N SER A 6 0.97 -12.49 -1.01
CA SER A 6 0.31 -12.87 0.24
C SER A 6 -0.89 -11.98 0.59
N ARG A 7 -0.87 -10.72 0.14
CA ARG A 7 -1.99 -9.77 0.27
C ARG A 7 -2.66 -9.59 -1.08
N PHE A 8 -3.86 -10.14 -1.20
CA PHE A 8 -4.71 -10.07 -2.39
C PHE A 8 -6.18 -9.97 -1.95
N PRO A 9 -7.09 -9.38 -2.75
CA PRO A 9 -8.50 -9.31 -2.38
C PRO A 9 -9.08 -10.64 -1.90
N PRO A 10 -9.97 -10.66 -0.89
CA PRO A 10 -10.67 -9.52 -0.29
C PRO A 10 -9.92 -8.78 0.83
N VAL A 11 -8.61 -9.01 0.99
CA VAL A 11 -7.81 -8.26 1.98
C VAL A 11 -7.64 -6.82 1.51
N ALA A 12 -8.25 -5.86 2.22
CA ALA A 12 -8.10 -4.46 1.90
C ALA A 12 -6.75 -3.93 2.37
N SER A 13 -5.86 -3.67 1.43
CA SER A 13 -4.61 -2.97 1.66
C SER A 13 -4.13 -2.32 0.36
N VAL A 14 -3.35 -1.25 0.47
CA VAL A 14 -2.74 -0.57 -0.69
C VAL A 14 -1.96 -1.56 -1.55
N GLY A 15 -1.27 -2.52 -0.90
CA GLY A 15 -0.54 -3.56 -1.61
C GLY A 15 -1.44 -4.54 -2.37
N ALA A 16 -2.59 -4.93 -1.81
CA ALA A 16 -3.56 -5.77 -2.49
C ALA A 16 -4.16 -5.04 -3.71
N THR A 17 -4.45 -3.74 -3.59
CA THR A 17 -4.95 -2.93 -4.70
C THR A 17 -3.97 -2.88 -5.87
N ARG A 18 -2.66 -2.70 -5.62
CA ARG A 18 -1.64 -2.68 -6.68
C ARG A 18 -1.63 -3.99 -7.48
N VAL A 19 -1.56 -5.11 -6.80
CA VAL A 19 -1.53 -6.43 -7.47
C VAL A 19 -2.85 -6.73 -8.18
N ARG A 20 -4.00 -6.42 -7.56
CA ARG A 20 -5.30 -6.54 -8.18
C ARG A 20 -5.36 -5.83 -9.53
N LYS A 21 -4.87 -4.59 -9.58
CA LYS A 21 -4.88 -3.80 -10.81
C LYS A 21 -3.89 -4.33 -11.85
N PHE A 22 -2.75 -4.87 -11.45
CA PHE A 22 -1.89 -5.62 -12.39
C PHE A 22 -2.63 -6.84 -12.96
N VAL A 23 -3.27 -7.64 -12.11
CA VAL A 23 -4.05 -8.80 -12.55
C VAL A 23 -5.20 -8.40 -13.46
N LYS A 24 -5.87 -7.27 -13.19
CA LYS A 24 -6.95 -6.73 -14.04
C LYS A 24 -6.48 -6.43 -15.46
N PHE A 25 -5.35 -5.75 -15.61
CA PHE A 25 -4.93 -5.20 -16.89
C PHE A 25 -3.89 -6.05 -17.65
N LEU A 26 -3.20 -7.00 -17.01
CA LEU A 26 -2.20 -7.85 -17.65
C LEU A 26 -2.72 -8.58 -18.90
N PRO A 27 -3.98 -9.11 -18.95
CA PRO A 27 -4.51 -9.74 -20.15
C PRO A 27 -4.55 -8.83 -21.38
N GLU A 28 -4.73 -7.51 -21.21
CA GLU A 28 -4.69 -6.54 -22.30
C GLU A 28 -3.30 -6.44 -22.97
N PHE A 29 -2.26 -6.89 -22.26
CA PHE A 29 -0.88 -6.90 -22.73
C PHE A 29 -0.36 -8.33 -23.03
N GLY A 30 -1.27 -9.30 -23.19
CA GLY A 30 -0.93 -10.67 -23.58
C GLY A 30 -0.37 -11.55 -22.46
N TRP A 31 -0.59 -11.19 -21.20
CA TRP A 31 -0.15 -11.96 -20.04
C TRP A 31 -1.32 -12.55 -19.25
N ASP A 32 -1.35 -13.89 -19.10
CA ASP A 32 -2.34 -14.60 -18.30
C ASP A 32 -1.83 -14.81 -16.88
N PRO A 33 -2.31 -14.07 -15.87
CA PRO A 33 -1.87 -14.20 -14.49
C PRO A 33 -2.52 -15.39 -13.80
N VAL A 34 -1.72 -16.14 -13.03
CA VAL A 34 -2.16 -17.14 -12.05
C VAL A 34 -1.64 -16.71 -10.69
N VAL A 35 -2.53 -16.51 -9.72
CA VAL A 35 -2.20 -15.92 -8.41
C VAL A 35 -2.14 -16.98 -7.33
N ILE A 36 -1.04 -17.00 -6.56
CA ILE A 36 -0.97 -17.68 -5.26
C ILE A 36 -0.98 -16.64 -4.16
N THR A 37 -1.93 -16.76 -3.24
CA THR A 37 -2.13 -15.82 -2.14
C THR A 37 -2.42 -16.52 -0.81
N GLY A 38 -2.34 -15.79 0.30
CA GLY A 38 -2.78 -16.26 1.60
C GLY A 38 -4.30 -16.42 1.69
N ALA A 39 -4.76 -17.20 2.65
CA ALA A 39 -6.19 -17.32 2.93
C ALA A 39 -6.73 -15.99 3.47
N ALA A 40 -7.83 -15.54 2.92
CA ALA A 40 -8.66 -14.53 3.54
C ALA A 40 -9.53 -15.22 4.61
N ARG A 41 -9.23 -15.02 5.88
CA ARG A 41 -10.08 -15.52 6.99
C ARG A 41 -11.10 -14.46 7.40
N LYS A 42 -12.30 -14.92 7.81
CA LYS A 42 -13.23 -14.09 8.61
C LYS A 42 -12.59 -13.54 9.91
N GLY A 43 -11.48 -14.10 10.39
CA GLY A 43 -10.76 -13.69 11.60
C GLY A 43 -9.43 -12.97 11.35
N ASP A 44 -8.88 -12.94 10.12
CA ASP A 44 -7.82 -12.00 9.72
C ASP A 44 -8.39 -10.60 9.45
N LEU A 45 -9.70 -10.55 9.27
CA LEU A 45 -10.51 -9.37 9.43
C LEU A 45 -10.61 -9.16 10.95
N THR A 46 -9.76 -8.35 11.56
CA THR A 46 -9.98 -7.88 12.93
C THR A 46 -11.41 -7.35 13.03
N LEU A 47 -12.01 -7.29 14.22
CA LEU A 47 -13.37 -6.73 14.41
C LEU A 47 -13.57 -5.37 13.74
N HIS A 48 -12.47 -4.61 13.51
CA HIS A 48 -12.43 -3.40 12.69
C HIS A 48 -12.51 -3.69 11.18
N ASP A 49 -12.06 -4.85 10.72
CA ASP A 49 -12.08 -5.25 9.31
C ASP A 49 -13.41 -5.92 8.89
N ALA A 50 -14.21 -6.42 9.85
CA ALA A 50 -15.54 -6.99 9.57
C ALA A 50 -16.56 -5.96 9.00
N ARG A 51 -16.28 -4.66 9.16
CA ARG A 51 -17.04 -3.57 8.51
C ARG A 51 -16.66 -3.36 7.03
N ARG A 52 -15.72 -4.11 6.51
CA ARG A 52 -15.27 -4.08 5.11
C ARG A 52 -15.98 -5.11 4.24
N ALA A 53 -17.30 -5.22 4.37
CA ALA A 53 -18.13 -6.01 3.42
C ALA A 53 -17.92 -5.57 1.95
N SER A 54 -17.47 -4.32 1.74
CA SER A 54 -17.13 -3.75 0.44
C SER A 54 -15.86 -4.30 -0.21
N ASP A 55 -15.00 -5.02 0.51
CA ASP A 55 -13.78 -5.58 -0.09
C ASP A 55 -14.08 -6.78 -1.00
N PHE A 56 -15.27 -7.37 -0.88
CA PHE A 56 -15.74 -8.37 -1.86
C PHE A 56 -16.04 -7.75 -3.22
N GLU A 57 -16.43 -6.48 -3.29
CA GLU A 57 -16.58 -5.74 -4.55
C GLU A 57 -15.25 -5.67 -5.31
N SER A 58 -14.13 -5.67 -4.58
CA SER A 58 -12.80 -5.70 -5.18
C SER A 58 -12.49 -6.98 -5.96
N LEU A 59 -13.22 -8.07 -5.73
CA LEU A 59 -13.12 -9.30 -6.52
C LEU A 59 -13.85 -9.20 -7.85
N ALA A 60 -14.91 -8.40 -7.92
CA ALA A 60 -15.67 -8.16 -9.16
C ALA A 60 -14.83 -7.37 -10.20
N ASP A 61 -13.79 -6.69 -9.77
CA ASP A 61 -12.86 -5.95 -10.64
C ASP A 61 -11.84 -6.88 -11.35
N LEU A 62 -11.79 -8.15 -10.99
CA LEU A 62 -10.89 -9.12 -11.62
C LEU A 62 -11.50 -9.68 -12.92
N PRO A 63 -10.70 -9.91 -13.96
CA PRO A 63 -11.17 -10.58 -15.17
C PRO A 63 -11.75 -11.95 -14.84
N ALA A 64 -12.85 -12.31 -15.51
CA ALA A 64 -13.46 -13.62 -15.35
C ALA A 64 -12.46 -14.73 -15.68
N GLY A 65 -12.40 -15.75 -14.82
CA GLY A 65 -11.55 -16.92 -15.06
C GLY A 65 -10.09 -16.81 -14.60
N VAL A 66 -9.65 -15.70 -14.02
CA VAL A 66 -8.29 -15.62 -13.44
C VAL A 66 -8.15 -16.63 -12.29
N PRO A 67 -7.21 -17.60 -12.38
CA PRO A 67 -7.01 -18.57 -11.33
C PRO A 67 -6.38 -17.93 -10.09
N VAL A 68 -7.10 -17.94 -8.97
CA VAL A 68 -6.61 -17.45 -7.66
C VAL A 68 -6.59 -18.61 -6.67
N HIS A 69 -5.40 -19.05 -6.33
CA HIS A 69 -5.16 -20.15 -5.40
C HIS A 69 -4.83 -19.63 -4.00
N ARG A 70 -5.66 -19.97 -3.02
CA ARG A 70 -5.51 -19.49 -1.63
C ARG A 70 -4.93 -20.60 -0.76
N LEU A 71 -3.82 -20.30 -0.09
CA LEU A 71 -3.21 -21.19 0.88
C LEU A 71 -3.86 -21.02 2.25
N GLY A 72 -4.16 -22.16 2.91
CA GLY A 72 -4.74 -22.15 4.24
C GLY A 72 -3.83 -21.47 5.27
N ALA A 73 -4.42 -20.67 6.16
CA ALA A 73 -3.70 -19.90 7.19
C ALA A 73 -3.27 -20.76 8.40
N ALA A 74 -3.44 -22.08 8.36
CA ALA A 74 -3.09 -22.97 9.49
C ALA A 74 -1.61 -22.85 9.89
N LEU A 75 -0.72 -22.66 8.91
CA LEU A 75 0.71 -22.52 9.14
C LEU A 75 1.11 -21.16 9.72
N ASP A 76 0.36 -20.11 9.43
CA ASP A 76 0.63 -18.75 9.94
C ASP A 76 0.33 -18.63 11.44
N HIS A 77 -0.49 -19.53 11.97
CA HIS A 77 -1.01 -19.48 13.35
C HIS A 77 -0.77 -20.77 14.14
N TRP A 78 0.20 -21.57 13.72
CA TRP A 78 0.51 -22.83 14.43
C TRP A 78 0.77 -22.62 15.94
N PRO A 79 1.37 -21.50 16.43
CA PRO A 79 1.54 -21.29 17.86
C PRO A 79 0.21 -21.22 18.62
N THR A 80 -0.80 -20.57 18.00
CA THR A 80 -2.14 -20.48 18.58
C THR A 80 -2.81 -21.85 18.64
N TYR A 81 -2.60 -22.71 17.63
CA TYR A 81 -3.10 -24.08 17.64
C TYR A 81 -2.39 -24.94 18.66
N LEU A 82 -1.06 -24.84 18.78
CA LEU A 82 -0.30 -25.58 19.79
C LEU A 82 -0.65 -25.13 21.19
N ALA A 83 -0.76 -23.83 21.44
CA ALA A 83 -1.16 -23.29 22.75
C ALA A 83 -2.56 -23.77 23.13
N ARG A 84 -3.50 -23.83 22.19
CA ARG A 84 -4.86 -24.33 22.40
C ARG A 84 -4.86 -25.85 22.66
N ALA A 85 -4.11 -26.62 21.88
CA ALA A 85 -3.98 -28.06 22.08
C ALA A 85 -3.28 -28.41 23.41
N ALA A 86 -2.23 -27.66 23.77
CA ALA A 86 -1.55 -27.81 25.04
C ALA A 86 -2.47 -27.43 26.21
N GLY A 87 -3.22 -26.31 26.10
CA GLY A 87 -4.22 -25.92 27.09
C GLY A 87 -5.26 -27.00 27.32
N GLN A 88 -5.85 -27.53 26.26
CA GLN A 88 -6.85 -28.60 26.34
C GLN A 88 -6.31 -29.90 26.99
N ARG A 89 -5.04 -30.26 26.72
CA ARG A 89 -4.40 -31.44 27.32
C ARG A 89 -4.01 -31.25 28.77
N LEU A 90 -3.68 -30.03 29.16
CA LEU A 90 -3.18 -29.69 30.50
C LEU A 90 -4.27 -29.12 31.41
N ALA A 91 -5.45 -28.77 30.88
CA ALA A 91 -6.57 -28.25 31.66
C ALA A 91 -6.93 -29.11 32.88
N PRO A 92 -6.98 -30.45 32.82
CA PRO A 92 -7.23 -31.28 34.03
C PRO A 92 -6.17 -31.10 35.14
N TRP A 93 -4.91 -30.92 34.74
CA TRP A 93 -3.79 -30.76 35.69
C TRP A 93 -3.70 -29.35 36.25
N THR A 94 -3.99 -28.32 35.43
CA THR A 94 -3.99 -26.92 35.91
C THR A 94 -5.14 -26.65 36.88
N CYS A 95 -6.31 -27.26 36.64
CA CYS A 95 -7.44 -27.20 37.53
C CYS A 95 -7.11 -27.87 38.89
N ALA A 96 -6.45 -29.04 38.87
CA ALA A 96 -6.03 -29.74 40.09
C ALA A 96 -4.99 -28.98 40.91
N LEU A 97 -4.20 -28.10 40.28
CA LEU A 97 -3.16 -27.28 40.94
C LEU A 97 -3.64 -25.86 41.32
N GLY A 98 -4.91 -25.54 41.06
CA GLY A 98 -5.47 -24.20 41.35
C GLY A 98 -4.88 -23.07 40.53
N VAL A 99 -4.30 -23.38 39.39
CA VAL A 99 -3.72 -22.40 38.46
C VAL A 99 -4.82 -21.82 37.57
N ASP A 100 -4.88 -20.47 37.45
CA ASP A 100 -5.80 -19.78 36.54
C ASP A 100 -5.51 -20.19 35.09
N GLU A 101 -6.36 -21.05 34.56
CA GLU A 101 -6.23 -21.64 33.21
C GLU A 101 -6.12 -20.56 32.10
N LEU A 102 -6.87 -19.47 32.24
CA LEU A 102 -6.86 -18.35 31.30
C LEU A 102 -5.50 -17.62 31.28
N ARG A 103 -4.94 -17.39 32.47
CA ARG A 103 -3.62 -16.71 32.60
C ARG A 103 -2.50 -17.61 32.10
N TRP A 104 -2.54 -18.90 32.40
CA TRP A 104 -1.52 -19.85 31.96
C TRP A 104 -1.55 -20.08 30.44
N CYS A 105 -2.73 -20.29 29.85
CA CYS A 105 -2.90 -20.40 28.41
C CYS A 105 -2.46 -19.14 27.67
N SER A 106 -2.74 -17.96 28.23
CA SER A 106 -2.30 -16.69 27.63
C SER A 106 -0.79 -16.51 27.71
N ALA A 107 -0.14 -16.88 28.82
CA ALA A 107 1.31 -16.83 28.97
C ALA A 107 2.02 -17.82 28.02
N LEU A 108 1.48 -19.05 27.91
CA LEU A 108 2.01 -20.06 27.00
C LEU A 108 1.85 -19.63 25.53
N LYS A 109 0.68 -19.12 25.18
CA LYS A 109 0.42 -18.51 23.87
C LYS A 109 1.42 -17.42 23.54
N TRP A 110 1.64 -16.48 24.47
CA TRP A 110 2.59 -15.38 24.31
C TRP A 110 4.03 -15.89 24.09
N ARG A 111 4.48 -16.92 24.82
CA ARG A 111 5.80 -17.55 24.63
C ARG A 111 5.94 -18.21 23.27
N PHE A 112 4.92 -18.93 22.83
CA PHE A 112 4.93 -19.56 21.50
C PHE A 112 4.86 -18.52 20.37
N GLU A 113 4.11 -17.43 20.54
CA GLU A 113 4.08 -16.33 19.60
C GLU A 113 5.43 -15.61 19.51
N LYS A 114 6.10 -15.39 20.63
CA LYS A 114 7.45 -14.82 20.67
C LYS A 114 8.48 -15.70 19.99
N LEU A 115 8.45 -17.02 20.24
CA LEU A 115 9.32 -17.97 19.56
C LEU A 115 9.02 -18.03 18.05
N HIS A 116 7.76 -18.09 17.69
CA HIS A 116 7.32 -18.05 16.29
C HIS A 116 7.82 -16.80 15.57
N ASP A 117 7.70 -15.62 16.21
CA ASP A 117 8.19 -14.37 15.63
C ASP A 117 9.72 -14.35 15.52
N ALA A 118 10.41 -14.87 16.51
CA ALA A 118 11.87 -14.98 16.49
C ALA A 118 12.39 -15.89 15.37
N LEU A 119 11.64 -16.94 15.04
CA LEU A 119 11.97 -17.88 13.96
C LEU A 119 11.40 -17.45 12.59
N ALA A 120 10.44 -16.53 12.55
CA ALA A 120 9.77 -16.08 11.34
C ALA A 120 10.60 -15.03 10.60
N PHE A 121 11.65 -15.46 9.91
CA PHE A 121 12.44 -14.55 9.09
C PHE A 121 12.10 -14.72 7.59
N PRO A 122 11.86 -13.66 6.84
CA PRO A 122 11.85 -12.22 7.20
C PRO A 122 10.57 -11.75 7.89
N ASP A 123 9.51 -12.52 7.83
CA ASP A 123 8.20 -12.27 8.43
C ASP A 123 7.39 -13.56 8.55
N ARG A 124 6.24 -13.53 9.22
CA ARG A 124 5.40 -14.72 9.46
C ARG A 124 4.95 -15.45 8.17
N GLY A 125 4.96 -14.79 7.03
CA GLY A 125 4.60 -15.39 5.75
C GLY A 125 5.55 -16.50 5.31
N ILE A 126 6.78 -16.57 5.88
CA ILE A 126 7.78 -17.60 5.56
C ILE A 126 7.27 -19.02 5.83
N TRP A 127 6.40 -19.19 6.81
CA TRP A 127 5.83 -20.50 7.15
C TRP A 127 4.98 -21.10 6.03
N ARG A 128 4.50 -20.29 5.10
CA ARG A 128 3.79 -20.74 3.90
C ARG A 128 4.72 -21.18 2.77
N LEU A 129 6.03 -20.91 2.87
CA LEU A 129 7.00 -21.20 1.80
C LEU A 129 6.89 -22.65 1.29
N PRO A 130 6.92 -23.72 2.13
CA PRO A 130 6.87 -25.08 1.61
C PRO A 130 5.59 -25.40 0.84
N SER A 131 4.44 -24.94 1.35
CA SER A 131 3.14 -25.16 0.69
C SER A 131 3.00 -24.33 -0.58
N THR A 132 3.51 -23.07 -0.59
CA THR A 132 3.53 -22.20 -1.77
C THR A 132 4.40 -22.81 -2.87
N VAL A 133 5.60 -23.28 -2.53
CA VAL A 133 6.52 -23.92 -3.49
C VAL A 133 5.88 -25.18 -4.08
N ARG A 134 5.33 -26.08 -3.24
CA ARG A 134 4.65 -27.28 -3.72
C ARG A 134 3.50 -26.96 -4.66
N LEU A 135 2.67 -25.98 -4.32
CA LEU A 135 1.57 -25.55 -5.17
C LEU A 135 2.08 -24.95 -6.48
N ALA A 136 3.06 -24.05 -6.44
CA ALA A 136 3.66 -23.44 -7.61
C ALA A 136 4.23 -24.45 -8.60
N LEU A 137 4.92 -25.47 -8.11
CA LEU A 137 5.45 -26.57 -8.96
C LEU A 137 4.33 -27.36 -9.61
N ARG A 138 3.23 -27.65 -8.88
CA ARG A 138 2.06 -28.33 -9.46
C ARG A 138 1.42 -27.47 -10.54
N LEU A 139 1.21 -26.18 -10.27
CA LEU A 139 0.62 -25.24 -11.21
C LEU A 139 1.53 -24.99 -12.42
N HIS A 140 2.85 -25.01 -12.24
CA HIS A 140 3.78 -24.89 -13.36
C HIS A 140 3.69 -26.06 -14.35
N ARG A 141 3.41 -27.27 -13.88
CA ARG A 141 3.15 -28.43 -14.77
C ARG A 141 1.88 -28.21 -15.60
N GLN A 142 0.89 -27.55 -15.04
CA GLN A 142 -0.40 -27.29 -15.69
C GLN A 142 -0.34 -26.09 -16.64
N TYR A 143 0.17 -24.95 -16.14
CA TYR A 143 0.10 -23.65 -16.86
C TYR A 143 1.39 -23.26 -17.60
N ARG A 144 2.51 -23.97 -17.36
CA ARG A 144 3.82 -23.73 -17.99
C ARG A 144 4.24 -22.26 -17.94
N PHE A 145 4.33 -21.68 -16.75
CA PHE A 145 4.66 -20.27 -16.53
C PHE A 145 5.90 -19.84 -17.31
N ASP A 146 5.82 -18.69 -17.99
CA ASP A 146 6.95 -18.05 -18.67
C ASP A 146 7.72 -17.10 -17.77
N ALA A 147 7.06 -16.51 -16.76
CA ALA A 147 7.65 -15.57 -15.80
C ALA A 147 7.05 -15.71 -14.41
N ILE A 148 7.78 -15.22 -13.40
CA ILE A 148 7.37 -15.11 -12.00
C ILE A 148 7.34 -13.65 -11.62
N PHE A 149 6.34 -13.22 -10.85
CA PHE A 149 6.25 -11.92 -10.22
C PHE A 149 5.99 -12.09 -8.72
N SER A 150 6.69 -11.35 -7.89
CA SER A 150 6.41 -11.28 -6.46
C SER A 150 6.38 -9.86 -5.97
N THR A 151 5.59 -9.57 -4.95
CA THR A 151 5.47 -8.22 -4.39
C THR A 151 5.59 -8.24 -2.86
N GLY A 152 6.50 -7.45 -2.33
CA GLY A 152 6.70 -7.23 -0.89
C GLY A 152 6.02 -5.93 -0.45
N MET A 153 5.42 -5.80 0.70
CA MET A 153 5.38 -6.58 1.92
C MET A 153 4.19 -7.55 1.95
N PRO A 154 4.28 -8.80 2.43
CA PRO A 154 5.41 -9.39 3.18
C PRO A 154 6.61 -9.70 2.29
N PHE A 155 7.84 -9.62 2.86
CA PHE A 155 9.08 -9.89 2.12
C PHE A 155 9.36 -11.40 1.93
N SER A 156 8.73 -12.25 2.74
CA SER A 156 8.70 -13.71 2.52
C SER A 156 8.18 -14.10 1.14
N ASP A 157 7.36 -13.26 0.49
CA ASP A 157 6.92 -13.48 -0.89
C ASP A 157 8.09 -13.44 -1.87
N HIS A 158 9.08 -12.56 -1.65
CA HIS A 158 10.31 -12.52 -2.46
C HIS A 158 11.21 -13.74 -2.21
N VAL A 159 11.36 -14.14 -0.94
CA VAL A 159 12.14 -15.34 -0.59
C VAL A 159 11.49 -16.58 -1.22
N THR A 160 10.17 -16.68 -1.16
CA THR A 160 9.42 -17.78 -1.77
C THR A 160 9.57 -17.79 -3.29
N ALA A 161 9.46 -16.63 -3.94
CA ALA A 161 9.66 -16.50 -5.38
C ALA A 161 11.07 -16.86 -5.80
N MET A 162 12.09 -16.50 -5.01
CA MET A 162 13.49 -16.87 -5.24
C MET A 162 13.69 -18.39 -5.22
N VAL A 163 13.07 -19.11 -4.29
CA VAL A 163 13.12 -20.58 -4.24
C VAL A 163 12.40 -21.17 -5.46
N ILE A 164 11.21 -20.69 -5.80
CA ILE A 164 10.46 -21.17 -6.96
C ILE A 164 11.27 -20.92 -8.25
N GLN A 165 11.85 -19.72 -8.40
CA GLN A 165 12.70 -19.37 -9.54
C GLN A 165 13.86 -20.35 -9.73
N SER A 166 14.52 -20.75 -8.63
CA SER A 166 15.62 -21.72 -8.67
C SER A 166 15.18 -23.10 -9.18
N LEU A 167 13.91 -23.49 -8.90
CA LEU A 167 13.36 -24.79 -9.27
C LEU A 167 12.81 -24.81 -10.70
N ILE A 168 12.05 -23.78 -11.11
CA ILE A 168 11.40 -23.76 -12.43
C ILE A 168 12.21 -23.00 -13.49
N ARG A 169 13.28 -22.30 -13.07
CA ARG A 169 14.23 -21.58 -13.94
C ARG A 169 13.57 -20.61 -14.92
N ARG A 170 12.55 -19.88 -14.45
CA ARG A 170 11.89 -18.84 -15.22
C ARG A 170 12.32 -17.44 -14.72
N PRO A 171 12.37 -16.43 -15.59
CA PRO A 171 12.71 -15.06 -15.17
C PRO A 171 11.72 -14.58 -14.10
N TRP A 172 12.25 -13.83 -13.13
CA TRP A 172 11.50 -13.36 -11.99
C TRP A 172 11.66 -11.85 -11.80
N LEU A 173 10.54 -11.16 -11.60
CA LEU A 173 10.47 -9.74 -11.29
C LEU A 173 10.06 -9.57 -9.82
N ALA A 174 10.87 -8.79 -9.08
CA ALA A 174 10.63 -8.51 -7.66
C ALA A 174 10.15 -7.07 -7.48
N ASP A 175 8.89 -6.90 -7.04
CA ASP A 175 8.23 -5.61 -6.84
C ASP A 175 8.35 -5.17 -5.37
N PHE A 176 9.26 -4.25 -5.10
CA PHE A 176 9.47 -3.65 -3.80
C PHE A 176 8.59 -2.40 -3.66
N ARG A 177 7.53 -2.51 -2.85
CA ARG A 177 6.66 -1.36 -2.54
C ARG A 177 7.21 -0.51 -1.41
N ASP A 178 8.01 -1.14 -0.55
CA ASP A 178 8.72 -0.54 0.57
C ASP A 178 10.17 -1.03 0.57
N PRO A 179 11.14 -0.21 1.00
CA PRO A 179 12.54 -0.62 1.09
C PRO A 179 12.71 -1.63 2.23
N TRP A 180 13.20 -2.84 1.97
CA TRP A 180 13.28 -3.89 2.98
C TRP A 180 14.30 -3.59 4.08
N VAL A 181 15.56 -3.33 3.70
CA VAL A 181 16.62 -3.03 4.68
C VAL A 181 16.42 -1.69 5.37
N GLU A 182 15.84 -0.70 4.68
CA GLU A 182 15.63 0.66 5.21
C GLU A 182 14.25 0.87 5.83
N TYR A 183 13.45 -0.17 5.94
CA TYR A 183 12.11 -0.05 6.46
C TYR A 183 12.12 0.32 7.94
N ILE A 184 11.78 1.59 8.25
CA ILE A 184 11.91 2.22 9.56
C ILE A 184 11.26 1.38 10.68
N HIS A 185 10.09 0.82 10.41
CA HIS A 185 9.38 0.02 11.41
C HIS A 185 10.06 -1.31 11.75
N TRP A 186 11.03 -1.76 10.96
CA TRP A 186 11.79 -2.98 11.22
C TRP A 186 13.14 -2.70 11.90
N GLN A 187 13.78 -1.59 11.56
CA GLN A 187 15.10 -1.25 12.09
C GLN A 187 15.10 -1.10 13.62
N GLN A 188 14.00 -0.60 14.18
CA GLN A 188 13.86 -0.37 15.62
C GLN A 188 13.79 -1.67 16.44
N TRP A 189 13.43 -2.80 15.83
CA TRP A 189 13.16 -4.07 16.51
C TRP A 189 14.17 -5.17 16.19
N GLN A 190 15.12 -4.94 15.29
CA GLN A 190 16.07 -5.95 14.86
C GLN A 190 17.41 -5.82 15.61
N SER A 191 17.93 -6.97 16.05
CA SER A 191 19.33 -7.10 16.48
C SER A 191 20.30 -6.87 15.30
N ASP A 192 21.58 -6.65 15.59
CA ASP A 192 22.63 -6.52 14.55
C ASP A 192 22.69 -7.76 13.63
N ALA A 193 22.52 -8.95 14.20
CA ALA A 193 22.45 -10.19 13.44
C ALA A 193 21.23 -10.21 12.51
N GLY A 194 20.06 -9.77 13.00
CA GLY A 194 18.84 -9.63 12.20
C GLY A 194 19.00 -8.65 11.05
N ARG A 195 19.64 -7.48 11.29
CA ARG A 195 19.95 -6.50 10.23
C ARG A 195 20.87 -7.08 9.16
N ARG A 196 21.93 -7.79 9.55
CA ARG A 196 22.85 -8.47 8.60
C ARG A 196 22.12 -9.53 7.78
N LEU A 197 21.27 -10.33 8.40
CA LEU A 197 20.48 -11.35 7.73
C LEU A 197 19.49 -10.73 6.74
N THR A 198 18.83 -9.62 7.11
CA THR A 198 17.93 -8.87 6.23
C THR A 198 18.68 -8.32 5.01
N ALA A 199 19.86 -7.73 5.22
CA ALA A 199 20.68 -7.22 4.13
C ALA A 199 21.17 -8.33 3.19
N ALA A 200 21.55 -9.49 3.74
CA ALA A 200 21.93 -10.66 2.96
C ALA A 200 20.76 -11.22 2.13
N ALA A 201 19.57 -11.28 2.72
CA ALA A 201 18.36 -11.75 2.03
C ALA A 201 17.94 -10.79 0.92
N GLU A 202 17.88 -9.47 1.19
CA GLU A 202 17.59 -8.46 0.17
C GLU A 202 18.62 -8.52 -0.98
N SER A 203 19.92 -8.64 -0.66
CA SER A 203 20.99 -8.79 -1.65
C SER A 203 20.78 -10.04 -2.52
N ALA A 204 20.43 -11.17 -1.93
CA ALA A 204 20.17 -12.41 -2.67
C ALA A 204 18.99 -12.27 -3.62
N VAL A 205 17.90 -11.64 -3.18
CA VAL A 205 16.72 -11.33 -3.99
C VAL A 205 17.10 -10.40 -5.15
N VAL A 206 17.77 -9.28 -4.87
CA VAL A 206 18.19 -8.29 -5.87
C VAL A 206 19.09 -8.92 -6.92
N ARG A 207 20.03 -9.76 -6.53
CA ARG A 207 20.96 -10.42 -7.50
C ARG A 207 20.25 -11.41 -8.40
N ARG A 208 19.27 -12.16 -7.89
CA ARG A 208 18.60 -13.25 -8.63
C ARG A 208 17.42 -12.79 -9.48
N ALA A 209 16.70 -11.76 -9.06
CA ALA A 209 15.61 -11.21 -9.86
C ALA A 209 16.13 -10.73 -11.23
N ALA A 210 15.36 -10.88 -12.29
CA ALA A 210 15.65 -10.29 -13.60
C ALA A 210 15.50 -8.77 -13.55
N PHE A 211 14.45 -8.28 -12.91
CA PHE A 211 14.22 -6.86 -12.63
C PHE A 211 13.80 -6.67 -11.17
N VAL A 212 14.27 -5.56 -10.60
CA VAL A 212 13.87 -5.04 -9.29
C VAL A 212 13.04 -3.79 -9.52
N ILE A 213 11.76 -3.88 -9.16
CA ILE A 213 10.79 -2.80 -9.37
C ILE A 213 10.64 -2.03 -8.07
N SER A 214 10.63 -0.71 -8.15
CA SER A 214 10.35 0.21 -7.04
C SER A 214 9.19 1.13 -7.37
N VAL A 215 8.54 1.70 -6.36
CA VAL A 215 7.34 2.54 -6.54
C VAL A 215 7.64 4.01 -6.82
N ASN A 216 8.89 4.44 -6.72
CA ASN A 216 9.35 5.80 -7.06
C ASN A 216 10.84 5.84 -7.40
N ASP A 217 11.25 6.90 -8.10
CA ASP A 217 12.62 7.06 -8.55
C ASP A 217 13.65 7.20 -7.43
N PRO A 218 13.40 7.91 -6.32
CA PRO A 218 14.36 7.94 -5.22
C PRO A 218 14.68 6.54 -4.68
N MET A 219 13.68 5.67 -4.54
CA MET A 219 13.88 4.29 -4.09
C MET A 219 14.68 3.48 -5.13
N THR A 220 14.35 3.64 -6.40
CA THR A 220 15.10 3.00 -7.52
C THR A 220 16.58 3.39 -7.50
N ARG A 221 16.87 4.70 -7.38
CA ARG A 221 18.26 5.21 -7.29
C ARG A 221 19.00 4.65 -6.07
N ARG A 222 18.34 4.54 -4.91
CA ARG A 222 18.94 3.96 -3.70
C ARG A 222 19.27 2.49 -3.87
N PHE A 223 18.41 1.70 -4.49
CA PHE A 223 18.72 0.30 -4.84
C PHE A 223 19.91 0.23 -5.79
N ALA A 224 19.94 1.03 -6.85
CA ALA A 224 21.04 1.05 -7.80
C ALA A 224 22.38 1.44 -7.14
N ALA A 225 22.36 2.43 -6.24
CA ALA A 225 23.52 2.86 -5.49
C ALA A 225 24.01 1.80 -4.49
N ARG A 226 23.10 1.12 -3.77
CA ARG A 226 23.45 0.07 -2.81
C ARG A 226 23.99 -1.17 -3.49
N TYR A 227 23.47 -1.53 -4.65
CA TYR A 227 23.84 -2.73 -5.39
C TYR A 227 24.59 -2.41 -6.69
N HIS A 228 25.58 -1.49 -6.61
CA HIS A 228 26.38 -1.01 -7.76
C HIS A 228 27.08 -2.13 -8.56
N GLY A 229 27.29 -3.33 -7.95
CA GLY A 229 27.79 -4.52 -8.67
C GLY A 229 26.73 -5.23 -9.52
N VAL A 230 25.51 -4.70 -9.60
CA VAL A 230 24.41 -5.20 -10.42
C VAL A 230 24.09 -4.11 -11.44
N GLY A 231 23.98 -4.45 -12.72
CA GLY A 231 23.76 -3.46 -13.78
C GLY A 231 22.55 -2.55 -13.51
N PRO A 232 22.68 -1.22 -13.71
CA PRO A 232 21.65 -0.24 -13.35
C PRO A 232 20.34 -0.45 -14.09
N ALA A 233 20.36 -0.99 -15.30
CA ALA A 233 19.16 -1.31 -16.09
C ALA A 233 18.22 -2.34 -15.44
N LYS A 234 18.70 -3.04 -14.41
CA LYS A 234 17.90 -3.99 -13.64
C LYS A 234 16.89 -3.31 -12.70
N PHE A 235 17.20 -2.08 -12.28
CA PHE A 235 16.37 -1.33 -11.35
C PHE A 235 15.43 -0.42 -12.11
N VAL A 236 14.13 -0.61 -11.92
CA VAL A 236 13.10 0.12 -12.66
C VAL A 236 12.05 0.71 -11.73
N THR A 237 11.59 1.90 -12.06
CA THR A 237 10.44 2.51 -11.39
C THR A 237 9.16 2.12 -12.12
N ILE A 238 8.23 1.50 -11.40
CA ILE A 238 6.83 1.40 -11.80
C ILE A 238 6.00 1.98 -10.67
N ALA A 239 5.58 3.21 -10.80
CA ALA A 239 4.89 3.96 -9.76
C ALA A 239 3.53 3.33 -9.39
N ASN A 240 2.88 3.85 -8.36
CA ASN A 240 1.47 3.62 -8.15
C ASN A 240 0.66 4.42 -9.17
N GLY A 241 -0.64 4.18 -9.23
CA GLY A 241 -1.53 4.88 -10.14
C GLY A 241 -2.97 4.79 -9.66
N TYR A 242 -3.88 5.42 -10.36
CA TYR A 242 -5.32 5.27 -10.15
C TYR A 242 -5.96 4.51 -11.33
N ASP A 243 -7.16 3.99 -11.10
CA ASP A 243 -7.98 3.40 -12.16
C ASP A 243 -9.18 4.32 -12.41
N PRO A 244 -9.33 4.91 -13.61
CA PRO A 244 -10.48 5.75 -13.90
C PRO A 244 -11.82 5.06 -13.69
N ALA A 245 -11.89 3.74 -13.88
CA ALA A 245 -13.11 2.96 -13.69
C ALA A 245 -13.54 2.81 -12.22
N ASP A 246 -12.66 3.11 -11.26
CA ASP A 246 -13.02 3.10 -9.83
C ASP A 246 -13.78 4.38 -9.42
N PHE A 247 -13.72 5.44 -10.22
CA PHE A 247 -14.44 6.69 -9.97
C PHE A 247 -15.87 6.62 -10.51
N PRO A 248 -16.80 7.37 -9.91
CA PRO A 248 -18.18 7.43 -10.40
C PRO A 248 -18.22 7.96 -11.84
N ALA A 249 -19.06 7.36 -12.69
CA ALA A 249 -19.18 7.74 -14.09
C ALA A 249 -19.66 9.18 -14.30
N SER A 250 -20.48 9.69 -13.38
CA SER A 250 -20.83 11.11 -13.29
C SER A 250 -20.14 11.70 -12.05
N VAL A 251 -19.25 12.65 -12.25
CA VAL A 251 -18.66 13.39 -11.15
C VAL A 251 -19.77 14.14 -10.42
N PRO A 252 -20.07 13.87 -9.14
CA PRO A 252 -21.03 14.63 -8.41
C PRO A 252 -20.60 16.11 -8.44
N THR A 253 -21.52 17.01 -8.81
CA THR A 253 -21.28 18.44 -8.65
C THR A 253 -21.01 18.68 -7.16
N PRO A 254 -19.92 19.39 -6.78
CA PRO A 254 -19.71 19.72 -5.39
C PRO A 254 -20.98 20.32 -4.81
N PRO A 255 -21.35 19.99 -3.56
CA PRO A 255 -22.51 20.61 -2.94
C PRO A 255 -22.32 22.14 -2.99
N THR A 256 -23.27 22.84 -3.60
CA THR A 256 -23.26 24.31 -3.72
C THR A 256 -23.34 25.03 -2.35
N THR A 257 -23.42 24.26 -1.27
CA THR A 257 -23.66 24.74 0.10
C THR A 257 -22.40 24.95 0.92
N GLY A 258 -21.19 24.92 0.33
CA GLY A 258 -19.97 25.24 1.07
C GLY A 258 -18.70 24.71 0.42
N PHE A 259 -17.59 25.39 0.68
CA PHE A 259 -16.24 25.04 0.29
C PHE A 259 -15.73 23.86 1.14
N ARG A 260 -15.28 22.80 0.51
CA ARG A 260 -14.90 21.54 1.18
C ARG A 260 -13.50 21.10 0.87
N LEU A 261 -12.70 20.97 1.92
CA LEU A 261 -11.43 20.25 1.88
C LEU A 261 -11.68 18.81 2.36
N LEU A 262 -11.05 17.83 1.72
CA LEU A 262 -11.13 16.41 2.13
C LEU A 262 -9.75 15.82 2.31
N TYR A 263 -9.46 15.34 3.51
CA TYR A 263 -8.37 14.39 3.75
C TYR A 263 -8.92 12.97 3.79
N ALA A 264 -8.57 12.14 2.81
CA ALA A 264 -8.96 10.73 2.78
C ALA A 264 -7.77 9.85 3.09
N GLY A 265 -7.64 9.38 4.33
CA GLY A 265 -6.51 8.58 4.75
C GLY A 265 -6.49 8.15 6.20
N SER A 266 -5.58 7.22 6.51
CA SER A 266 -5.28 6.90 7.88
C SER A 266 -4.25 7.88 8.43
N LEU A 267 -4.49 8.37 9.63
CA LEU A 267 -3.57 9.18 10.40
C LEU A 267 -2.90 8.24 11.42
N TYR A 268 -1.58 8.16 11.41
CA TYR A 268 -0.82 7.29 12.30
C TYR A 268 0.64 7.76 12.42
N GLY A 269 1.25 7.49 13.57
CA GLY A 269 2.62 7.91 13.85
C GLY A 269 2.77 9.42 13.71
N ALA A 270 3.73 9.86 12.94
CA ALA A 270 3.98 11.29 12.68
C ALA A 270 3.05 11.90 11.62
N ARG A 271 2.22 11.11 10.96
CA ARG A 271 1.20 11.64 10.04
C ARG A 271 0.00 12.10 10.85
N THR A 272 0.02 13.35 11.26
CA THR A 272 -0.99 14.00 12.10
C THR A 272 -1.65 15.15 11.35
N PRO A 273 -2.87 15.57 11.72
CA PRO A 273 -3.54 16.71 11.11
C PRO A 273 -3.20 18.04 11.79
N HIS A 274 -2.31 18.09 12.79
CA HIS A 274 -2.11 19.23 13.66
C HIS A 274 -1.84 20.52 12.90
N THR A 275 -0.82 20.52 12.03
CA THR A 275 -0.44 21.70 11.24
C THR A 275 -1.56 22.12 10.30
N LEU A 276 -2.23 21.15 9.66
CA LEU A 276 -3.38 21.41 8.79
C LEU A 276 -4.55 22.05 9.54
N LEU A 277 -4.89 21.54 10.74
CA LEU A 277 -5.96 22.10 11.56
C LEU A 277 -5.62 23.49 12.10
N ALA A 278 -4.35 23.71 12.50
CA ALA A 278 -3.90 25.04 12.90
C ALA A 278 -4.01 26.04 11.72
N ALA A 279 -3.58 25.63 10.53
CA ALA A 279 -3.67 26.45 9.31
C ALA A 279 -5.13 26.73 8.91
N PHE A 280 -6.00 25.74 9.05
CA PHE A 280 -7.42 25.93 8.76
C PHE A 280 -8.09 26.89 9.75
N ARG A 281 -7.77 26.84 11.05
CA ARG A 281 -8.24 27.83 12.04
C ARG A 281 -7.73 29.22 11.70
N GLN A 282 -6.44 29.38 11.41
CA GLN A 282 -5.87 30.66 11.00
C GLN A 282 -6.58 31.22 9.77
N PHE A 283 -6.82 30.40 8.74
CA PHE A 283 -7.61 30.79 7.57
C PHE A 283 -9.02 31.30 7.94
N LEU A 284 -9.71 30.59 8.85
CA LEU A 284 -11.06 30.98 9.30
C LEU A 284 -11.06 32.30 10.10
N ASP A 285 -9.98 32.57 10.83
CA ASP A 285 -9.82 33.83 11.60
C ASP A 285 -9.47 35.00 10.68
N ASP A 286 -8.61 34.78 9.70
CA ASP A 286 -8.12 35.79 8.78
C ASP A 286 -9.13 36.13 7.65
N THR A 287 -10.15 35.24 7.43
CA THR A 287 -11.10 35.40 6.32
C THR A 287 -12.53 35.60 6.85
N PRO A 288 -13.04 36.84 6.96
CA PRO A 288 -14.39 37.09 7.45
C PRO A 288 -15.46 36.36 6.63
N GLY A 289 -16.39 35.72 7.32
CA GLY A 289 -17.50 34.96 6.71
C GLY A 289 -17.18 33.52 6.29
N SER A 290 -15.90 33.12 6.21
CA SER A 290 -15.48 31.77 5.82
C SER A 290 -16.05 30.69 6.74
N ARG A 291 -16.19 30.99 8.06
CA ARG A 291 -16.75 30.05 9.05
C ARG A 291 -18.14 29.52 8.72
N ARG A 292 -18.91 30.21 7.89
CA ARG A 292 -20.25 29.77 7.47
C ARG A 292 -20.23 28.80 6.30
N HIS A 293 -19.14 28.81 5.53
CA HIS A 293 -19.09 28.12 4.23
C HIS A 293 -17.91 27.17 4.06
N ALA A 294 -16.86 27.26 4.90
CA ALA A 294 -15.68 26.42 4.75
C ALA A 294 -15.69 25.25 5.73
N PHE A 295 -15.43 24.05 5.22
CA PHE A 295 -15.42 22.80 5.98
C PHE A 295 -14.19 21.96 5.61
N ILE A 296 -13.67 21.24 6.59
CA ILE A 296 -12.65 20.22 6.38
C ILE A 296 -13.15 18.86 6.86
N ASP A 297 -13.14 17.90 5.95
CA ASP A 297 -13.60 16.53 6.18
C ASP A 297 -12.42 15.57 6.30
N PHE A 298 -12.47 14.67 7.27
CA PHE A 298 -11.52 13.59 7.44
C PHE A 298 -12.21 12.25 7.25
N ALA A 299 -11.74 11.45 6.29
CA ALA A 299 -12.20 10.08 6.06
C ALA A 299 -11.04 9.10 6.22
N GLY A 300 -11.22 8.04 6.99
CA GLY A 300 -10.20 7.02 7.20
C GLY A 300 -10.02 6.64 8.66
N ARG A 301 -8.93 5.92 8.97
CA ARG A 301 -8.61 5.55 10.36
C ARG A 301 -8.08 6.77 11.11
N PRO A 302 -8.76 7.20 12.18
CA PRO A 302 -8.18 8.20 13.07
C PRO A 302 -7.12 7.52 13.90
N GLY A 303 -5.98 7.91 14.17
CA GLY A 303 -5.06 7.33 15.16
C GLY A 303 -5.55 7.67 16.59
N PRO A 304 -5.01 7.04 17.63
CA PRO A 304 -5.44 7.27 19.01
C PRO A 304 -5.33 8.73 19.46
N HIS A 305 -4.46 9.52 18.85
CA HIS A 305 -4.30 10.95 19.15
C HIS A 305 -5.24 11.86 18.34
N VAL A 306 -5.84 11.34 17.30
CA VAL A 306 -6.63 12.13 16.36
C VAL A 306 -8.09 12.24 16.80
N ASP A 307 -8.64 11.22 17.46
CA ASP A 307 -10.01 11.27 18.01
C ASP A 307 -10.17 12.41 19.02
N GLU A 308 -9.14 12.69 19.82
CA GLU A 308 -9.10 13.79 20.77
C GLU A 308 -9.08 15.15 20.05
N LEU A 309 -8.21 15.28 19.06
CA LEU A 309 -8.08 16.50 18.25
C LEU A 309 -9.34 16.83 17.44
N LEU A 310 -9.97 15.82 16.86
CA LEU A 310 -11.22 16.01 16.11
C LEU A 310 -12.39 16.38 17.02
N ARG A 311 -12.38 15.90 18.28
CA ARG A 311 -13.35 16.30 19.31
C ARG A 311 -13.11 17.72 19.83
N GLU A 312 -11.84 18.13 19.95
CA GLU A 312 -11.48 19.48 20.40
C GLU A 312 -11.67 20.56 19.32
N SER A 313 -11.70 20.18 18.04
CA SER A 313 -11.89 21.14 16.93
C SER A 313 -13.35 21.56 16.72
N ASP A 314 -14.09 21.73 17.78
CA ASP A 314 -15.54 21.76 17.91
C ASP A 314 -16.27 23.02 17.39
N ALA A 315 -15.72 23.68 16.39
CA ALA A 315 -16.38 24.82 15.75
C ALA A 315 -17.39 24.46 14.64
N GLY A 316 -17.70 23.16 14.46
CA GLY A 316 -18.63 22.69 13.43
C GLY A 316 -18.06 22.69 12.00
N ASN A 317 -16.87 23.24 11.80
CA ASN A 317 -16.21 23.32 10.49
C ASN A 317 -15.30 22.12 10.19
N VAL A 318 -14.98 21.29 11.20
CA VAL A 318 -14.21 20.05 11.05
C VAL A 318 -15.15 18.87 11.24
N ARG A 319 -15.10 17.90 10.32
CA ARG A 319 -15.96 16.71 10.40
C ARG A 319 -15.16 15.44 10.19
N TYR A 320 -15.46 14.43 10.99
CA TYR A 320 -14.91 13.09 10.81
C TYR A 320 -15.99 12.17 10.21
N LEU A 321 -15.75 11.70 8.99
CA LEU A 321 -16.68 10.85 8.22
C LEU A 321 -16.53 9.36 8.54
N GLY A 322 -15.57 9.00 9.40
CA GLY A 322 -15.27 7.60 9.69
C GLY A 322 -14.52 6.90 8.56
N MET A 323 -14.44 5.58 8.68
CA MET A 323 -13.90 4.74 7.61
C MET A 323 -14.95 4.54 6.52
N LEU A 324 -14.65 5.00 5.32
CA LEU A 324 -15.48 4.81 4.15
C LEU A 324 -15.00 3.59 3.34
N PRO A 325 -15.91 2.85 2.70
CA PRO A 325 -15.59 1.92 1.63
C PRO A 325 -14.81 2.62 0.51
N HIS A 326 -13.94 1.88 -0.22
CA HIS A 326 -13.07 2.50 -1.23
C HIS A 326 -13.84 3.30 -2.28
N GLY A 327 -14.93 2.76 -2.86
CA GLY A 327 -15.78 3.48 -3.81
C GLY A 327 -16.38 4.77 -3.22
N LYS A 328 -16.85 4.72 -1.96
CA LYS A 328 -17.36 5.91 -1.27
C LYS A 328 -16.27 6.93 -0.96
N THR A 329 -15.05 6.48 -0.72
CA THR A 329 -13.89 7.38 -0.57
C THR A 329 -13.62 8.13 -1.88
N LEU A 330 -13.66 7.44 -3.01
CA LEU A 330 -13.45 8.06 -4.33
C LEU A 330 -14.61 8.99 -4.73
N GLU A 331 -15.87 8.65 -4.37
CA GLU A 331 -17.00 9.58 -4.51
C GLU A 331 -16.80 10.87 -3.70
N ALA A 332 -16.36 10.72 -2.44
CA ALA A 332 -16.07 11.88 -1.58
C ALA A 332 -14.92 12.73 -2.15
N MET A 333 -13.85 12.08 -2.66
CA MET A 333 -12.73 12.78 -3.32
C MET A 333 -13.20 13.54 -4.58
N ALA A 334 -14.08 12.94 -5.37
CA ALA A 334 -14.62 13.56 -6.56
C ALA A 334 -15.63 14.70 -6.25
N SER A 335 -16.24 14.68 -5.07
CA SER A 335 -17.21 15.66 -4.60
C SER A 335 -16.61 16.81 -3.78
N ALA A 336 -15.37 16.70 -3.32
CA ALA A 336 -14.67 17.75 -2.60
C ALA A 336 -14.21 18.85 -3.56
N ASP A 337 -14.04 20.07 -3.07
CA ASP A 337 -13.42 21.15 -3.83
C ASP A 337 -11.91 21.01 -3.86
N VAL A 338 -11.32 20.62 -2.72
CA VAL A 338 -9.86 20.42 -2.56
C VAL A 338 -9.58 19.10 -1.85
N ASN A 339 -8.79 18.23 -2.46
CA ASN A 339 -8.26 17.04 -1.80
C ASN A 339 -6.94 17.35 -1.08
N VAL A 340 -6.78 16.85 0.14
CA VAL A 340 -5.61 17.13 0.97
C VAL A 340 -4.73 15.90 1.06
N ILE A 341 -3.41 16.11 0.90
CA ILE A 341 -2.37 15.10 1.09
C ILE A 341 -1.47 15.55 2.25
N ILE A 342 -1.24 14.66 3.22
CA ILE A 342 -0.32 14.92 4.34
C ILE A 342 0.78 13.87 4.33
N LEU A 343 2.03 14.30 4.26
CA LEU A 343 3.21 13.48 4.53
C LEU A 343 4.11 14.21 5.54
N PRO A 344 4.56 13.57 6.61
CA PRO A 344 5.37 14.23 7.63
C PRO A 344 6.77 14.55 7.11
N ASN A 345 7.38 15.60 7.64
CA ASN A 345 8.76 15.96 7.37
C ASN A 345 9.69 15.22 8.34
N LEU A 346 9.97 13.95 8.05
CA LEU A 346 10.86 13.10 8.84
C LEU A 346 12.08 12.68 8.03
N PRO A 347 13.21 12.33 8.68
CA PRO A 347 14.35 11.75 8.00
C PRO A 347 13.91 10.51 7.18
N GLY A 348 14.11 10.56 5.86
CA GLY A 348 13.73 9.49 4.93
C GLY A 348 12.34 9.64 4.31
N SER A 349 11.42 10.42 4.87
CA SER A 349 10.05 10.61 4.32
C SER A 349 10.04 11.38 3.00
N ALA A 350 11.09 12.12 2.67
CA ALA A 350 11.26 12.76 1.36
C ALA A 350 11.20 11.74 0.20
N ASN A 351 11.44 10.46 0.48
CA ASN A 351 11.36 9.40 -0.52
C ASN A 351 9.99 8.71 -0.57
N ASP A 352 9.06 9.10 0.32
CA ASP A 352 7.75 8.47 0.37
C ASP A 352 6.84 9.02 -0.73
N SER A 353 6.12 8.11 -1.36
CA SER A 353 5.05 8.41 -2.30
C SER A 353 3.82 7.59 -1.90
N THR A 354 2.74 8.26 -1.60
CA THR A 354 1.49 7.58 -1.22
C THR A 354 0.65 7.23 -2.45
N ALA A 355 0.00 6.07 -2.44
CA ALA A 355 -0.94 5.70 -3.51
C ALA A 355 -2.11 6.69 -3.66
N LYS A 356 -2.49 7.37 -2.58
CA LYS A 356 -3.56 8.37 -2.56
C LYS A 356 -3.28 9.60 -3.41
N LEU A 357 -2.00 9.95 -3.59
CA LEU A 357 -1.60 11.01 -4.51
C LEU A 357 -2.24 10.80 -5.90
N TYR A 358 -2.20 9.57 -6.39
CA TYR A 358 -2.74 9.23 -7.70
C TYR A 358 -4.28 9.22 -7.72
N GLU A 359 -4.91 8.82 -6.61
CA GLU A 359 -6.36 8.92 -6.46
C GLU A 359 -6.82 10.39 -6.40
N CYS A 360 -6.07 11.27 -5.70
CA CYS A 360 -6.32 12.71 -5.73
C CYS A 360 -6.17 13.30 -7.13
N LEU A 361 -5.17 12.87 -7.91
CA LEU A 361 -5.03 13.28 -9.32
C LEU A 361 -6.21 12.80 -10.16
N GLY A 362 -6.64 11.53 -9.95
CA GLY A 362 -7.76 10.91 -10.65
C GLY A 362 -9.11 11.55 -10.35
N SER A 363 -9.29 12.17 -9.18
CA SER A 363 -10.51 12.91 -8.83
C SER A 363 -10.72 14.17 -9.67
N ASN A 364 -9.68 14.65 -10.33
CA ASN A 364 -9.65 15.89 -11.12
C ASN A 364 -10.07 17.14 -10.32
N ARG A 365 -9.83 17.15 -9.01
CA ARG A 365 -10.07 18.28 -8.09
C ARG A 365 -8.76 18.97 -7.72
N ALA A 366 -8.83 20.17 -7.15
CA ALA A 366 -7.67 20.84 -6.60
C ALA A 366 -7.00 19.99 -5.51
N ILE A 367 -5.70 20.14 -5.34
CA ILE A 367 -4.92 19.36 -4.38
C ILE A 367 -4.10 20.31 -3.50
N LEU A 368 -4.31 20.24 -2.20
CA LEU A 368 -3.44 20.84 -1.18
C LEU A 368 -2.49 19.74 -0.66
N ALA A 369 -1.22 19.83 -0.99
CA ALA A 369 -0.21 18.87 -0.61
C ALA A 369 0.72 19.43 0.47
N ALA A 370 0.46 19.11 1.73
CA ALA A 370 1.35 19.35 2.86
C ALA A 370 2.37 18.19 2.92
N VAL A 371 3.48 18.34 2.21
CA VAL A 371 4.47 17.28 1.99
C VAL A 371 5.91 17.86 1.97
N PRO A 372 6.95 17.05 2.25
CA PRO A 372 8.33 17.51 2.08
C PRO A 372 8.54 18.13 0.69
N ILE A 373 8.95 19.40 0.65
CA ILE A 373 8.97 20.22 -0.59
C ILE A 373 9.88 19.60 -1.67
N ASP A 374 11.02 19.02 -1.28
CA ASP A 374 11.94 18.38 -2.20
C ASP A 374 11.73 16.86 -2.28
N GLY A 375 10.58 16.37 -1.78
CA GLY A 375 10.24 14.96 -1.72
C GLY A 375 9.72 14.38 -3.03
N ALA A 376 9.67 13.04 -3.08
CA ALA A 376 9.15 12.28 -4.22
C ALA A 376 7.69 12.66 -4.56
N ALA A 377 6.85 12.86 -3.53
CA ALA A 377 5.46 13.26 -3.71
C ALA A 377 5.33 14.66 -4.32
N ALA A 378 6.11 15.62 -3.82
CA ALA A 378 6.13 16.98 -4.36
C ALA A 378 6.60 17.00 -5.82
N ASN A 379 7.68 16.26 -6.14
CA ASN A 379 8.21 16.18 -7.49
C ASN A 379 7.23 15.57 -8.49
N GLU A 380 6.47 14.56 -8.09
CA GLU A 380 5.43 13.98 -8.93
C GLU A 380 4.27 14.97 -9.13
N LEU A 381 3.83 15.64 -8.07
CA LEU A 381 2.71 16.58 -8.10
C LEU A 381 2.97 17.84 -8.90
N ARG A 382 4.23 18.34 -8.94
CA ARG A 382 4.62 19.53 -9.74
C ARG A 382 4.36 19.39 -11.24
N ARG A 383 4.15 18.17 -11.72
CA ARG A 383 3.83 17.89 -13.13
C ARG A 383 2.38 18.24 -13.48
N PHE A 384 1.55 18.52 -12.49
CA PHE A 384 0.10 18.66 -12.66
C PHE A 384 -0.41 20.02 -12.19
N ASP A 385 -1.36 20.57 -12.94
CA ASP A 385 -2.05 21.79 -12.57
C ASP A 385 -3.03 21.59 -11.41
N GLY A 386 -3.38 22.70 -10.75
CA GLY A 386 -4.33 22.72 -9.63
C GLY A 386 -3.77 22.05 -8.35
N VAL A 387 -2.46 22.17 -8.12
CA VAL A 387 -1.78 21.64 -6.94
C VAL A 387 -1.02 22.75 -6.23
N SER A 388 -1.30 22.96 -4.95
CA SER A 388 -0.49 23.77 -4.03
C SER A 388 0.35 22.85 -3.17
N ILE A 389 1.69 23.01 -3.25
CA ILE A 389 2.65 22.25 -2.45
C ILE A 389 3.13 23.14 -1.32
N CYS A 390 2.93 22.71 -0.08
CA CYS A 390 3.28 23.42 1.13
C CYS A 390 4.21 22.57 2.00
N ASP A 391 5.10 23.22 2.73
CA ASP A 391 5.86 22.56 3.80
C ASP A 391 4.85 22.03 4.85
N PRO A 392 4.91 20.74 5.22
CA PRO A 392 3.96 20.14 6.15
C PRO A 392 4.04 20.72 7.57
N ASP A 393 5.12 21.42 7.91
CA ASP A 393 5.33 22.05 9.20
C ASP A 393 5.03 23.56 9.19
N CYS A 394 4.69 24.15 8.03
CA CYS A 394 4.44 25.60 7.87
C CYS A 394 2.95 25.93 7.83
N VAL A 395 2.40 26.38 8.96
CA VAL A 395 1.00 26.77 9.12
C VAL A 395 0.63 27.89 8.13
N ASP A 396 1.48 28.92 7.98
CA ASP A 396 1.19 30.08 7.13
C ASP A 396 1.08 29.75 5.64
N GLN A 397 1.94 28.83 5.14
CA GLN A 397 1.87 28.39 3.75
C GLN A 397 0.57 27.65 3.48
N ILE A 398 0.20 26.73 4.38
CA ILE A 398 -1.02 25.93 4.26
C ILE A 398 -2.25 26.83 4.37
N SER A 399 -2.29 27.76 5.34
CA SER A 399 -3.40 28.70 5.53
C SER A 399 -3.60 29.59 4.30
N ARG A 400 -2.51 30.13 3.73
CA ARG A 400 -2.56 30.95 2.51
C ARG A 400 -3.11 30.15 1.33
N ALA A 401 -2.63 28.92 1.13
CA ALA A 401 -3.10 28.06 0.04
C ALA A 401 -4.60 27.72 0.18
N ILE A 402 -5.09 27.50 1.41
CA ILE A 402 -6.53 27.32 1.67
C ILE A 402 -7.29 28.60 1.29
N GLY A 403 -6.79 29.78 1.66
CA GLY A 403 -7.38 31.06 1.32
C GLY A 403 -7.45 31.30 -0.19
N GLU A 404 -6.40 30.98 -0.94
CA GLU A 404 -6.36 31.09 -2.40
C GLU A 404 -7.42 30.21 -3.05
N TYR A 405 -7.55 28.96 -2.63
CA TYR A 405 -8.61 28.05 -3.11
C TYR A 405 -10.00 28.52 -2.73
N TYR A 406 -10.18 29.08 -1.53
CA TYR A 406 -11.46 29.62 -1.09
C TYR A 406 -11.88 30.86 -1.92
N GLN A 407 -10.95 31.74 -2.25
CA GLN A 407 -11.22 32.89 -3.12
C GLN A 407 -11.59 32.47 -4.54
N ALA A 408 -10.88 31.49 -5.08
CA ALA A 408 -11.20 30.89 -6.38
C ALA A 408 -12.59 30.20 -6.37
N TRP A 409 -12.96 29.57 -5.26
CA TRP A 409 -14.29 28.99 -5.07
C TRP A 409 -15.38 30.05 -5.03
N LEU A 410 -15.18 31.15 -4.28
CA LEU A 410 -16.13 32.26 -4.20
C LEU A 410 -16.37 32.92 -5.56
N SER A 411 -15.34 33.05 -6.38
CA SER A 411 -15.42 33.61 -7.73
C SER A 411 -15.86 32.57 -8.79
N ASN A 412 -16.19 31.35 -8.38
CA ASN A 412 -16.55 30.24 -9.26
C ASN A 412 -15.46 29.90 -10.32
N ASP A 413 -14.19 30.15 -9.97
CA ASP A 413 -13.01 29.94 -10.83
C ASP A 413 -12.12 28.80 -10.35
N LEU A 414 -12.57 28.01 -9.37
CA LEU A 414 -11.84 26.83 -8.89
C LEU A 414 -11.98 25.68 -9.89
N THR A 415 -11.39 25.87 -11.07
CA THR A 415 -11.43 24.89 -12.15
C THR A 415 -10.05 24.27 -12.34
N VAL A 416 -9.97 22.95 -12.25
CA VAL A 416 -8.74 22.19 -12.52
C VAL A 416 -8.81 21.59 -13.90
N ARG A 417 -7.79 21.84 -14.73
CA ARG A 417 -7.67 21.27 -16.08
C ARG A 417 -6.37 20.50 -16.20
N ARG A 418 -6.43 19.19 -16.03
CA ARG A 418 -5.29 18.31 -16.25
C ARG A 418 -5.42 17.64 -17.62
N PRO A 419 -4.39 17.73 -18.49
CA PRO A 419 -4.42 17.08 -19.80
C PRO A 419 -4.64 15.57 -19.64
N ALA A 420 -5.58 15.01 -20.39
CA ALA A 420 -5.89 13.58 -20.36
C ALA A 420 -4.66 12.70 -20.70
N SER A 421 -3.80 13.17 -21.62
CA SER A 421 -2.54 12.52 -21.97
C SER A 421 -1.58 12.42 -20.78
N LEU A 422 -1.51 13.45 -19.94
CA LEU A 422 -0.68 13.44 -18.73
C LEU A 422 -1.29 12.54 -17.66
N LEU A 423 -2.60 12.63 -17.42
CA LEU A 423 -3.30 11.74 -16.49
C LEU A 423 -3.19 10.26 -16.89
N ALA A 424 -3.18 9.96 -18.19
CA ALA A 424 -3.00 8.60 -18.69
C ALA A 424 -1.68 7.98 -18.22
N THR A 425 -0.61 8.77 -18.04
CA THR A 425 0.71 8.29 -17.59
C THR A 425 0.72 7.80 -16.14
N VAL A 426 -0.27 8.18 -15.34
CA VAL A 426 -0.41 7.80 -13.93
C VAL A 426 -1.60 6.88 -13.67
N THR A 427 -2.08 6.19 -14.71
CA THR A 427 -3.15 5.18 -14.57
C THR A 427 -2.57 3.81 -14.24
N ARG A 428 -3.35 2.97 -13.54
CA ARG A 428 -2.99 1.57 -13.28
C ARG A 428 -2.80 0.76 -14.56
N ARG A 429 -3.55 1.08 -15.61
CA ARG A 429 -3.39 0.46 -16.94
C ARG A 429 -2.01 0.76 -17.51
N HIS A 430 -1.58 2.03 -17.50
CA HIS A 430 -0.24 2.43 -17.96
C HIS A 430 0.88 1.74 -17.17
N GLN A 431 0.77 1.70 -15.83
CA GLN A 431 1.74 1.02 -14.97
C GLN A 431 1.80 -0.49 -15.27
N THR A 432 0.66 -1.11 -15.61
CA THR A 432 0.63 -2.52 -16.03
C THR A 432 1.31 -2.74 -17.38
N GLY A 433 1.16 -1.80 -18.32
CA GLY A 433 1.90 -1.82 -19.58
C GLY A 433 3.42 -1.80 -19.37
N GLN A 434 3.90 -0.92 -18.49
CA GLN A 434 5.33 -0.90 -18.10
C GLN A 434 5.78 -2.24 -17.47
N LEU A 435 4.95 -2.85 -16.63
CA LEU A 435 5.24 -4.18 -16.07
C LEU A 435 5.33 -5.23 -17.19
N ALA A 436 4.38 -5.25 -18.11
CA ALA A 436 4.35 -6.18 -19.24
C ALA A 436 5.60 -6.05 -20.13
N GLU A 437 6.05 -4.84 -20.43
CA GLU A 437 7.30 -4.61 -21.15
C GLU A 437 8.53 -5.23 -20.47
N ARG A 438 8.60 -5.14 -19.11
CA ARG A 438 9.69 -5.74 -18.33
C ARG A 438 9.59 -7.27 -18.28
N LEU A 439 8.37 -7.80 -18.24
CA LEU A 439 8.12 -9.25 -18.35
C LEU A 439 8.59 -9.77 -19.71
N ASP A 440 8.23 -9.10 -20.79
CA ASP A 440 8.64 -9.46 -22.15
C ASP A 440 10.16 -9.41 -22.32
N ALA A 441 10.79 -8.33 -21.83
CA ALA A 441 12.25 -8.19 -21.85
C ALA A 441 12.94 -9.32 -21.08
N ALA A 442 12.44 -9.68 -19.90
CA ALA A 442 12.99 -10.76 -19.08
C ALA A 442 12.88 -12.12 -19.77
N VAL A 443 11.73 -12.40 -20.41
CA VAL A 443 11.52 -13.68 -21.13
C VAL A 443 12.42 -13.74 -22.37
N ARG A 444 12.51 -12.67 -23.16
CA ARG A 444 13.43 -12.61 -24.31
C ARG A 444 14.88 -12.89 -23.91
N ALA A 445 15.37 -12.20 -22.87
CA ALA A 445 16.74 -12.39 -22.38
C ALA A 445 16.99 -13.84 -21.89
N SER A 446 15.99 -14.44 -21.23
CA SER A 446 16.10 -15.84 -20.75
C SER A 446 16.17 -16.86 -21.91
N ARG A 447 15.45 -16.64 -22.99
CA ARG A 447 15.49 -17.51 -24.18
C ARG A 447 16.84 -17.45 -24.89
N CYS A 448 17.37 -16.24 -25.13
CA CYS A 448 18.70 -16.07 -25.71
C CYS A 448 19.81 -16.76 -24.90
N THR A 449 19.70 -16.75 -23.57
CA THR A 449 20.70 -17.40 -22.70
C THR A 449 20.63 -18.95 -22.79
N LEU A 450 19.48 -19.52 -23.12
CA LEU A 450 19.31 -20.97 -23.29
C LEU A 450 19.83 -21.45 -24.66
N GLU A 451 19.71 -20.64 -25.71
CA GLU A 451 20.19 -20.96 -27.06
C GLU A 451 21.71 -20.90 -27.21
N VAL A 452 22.41 -20.14 -26.34
CA VAL A 452 23.87 -19.96 -26.36
C VAL A 452 24.62 -21.00 -25.50
N ARG A 453 23.92 -21.83 -24.74
CA ARG A 453 24.57 -22.94 -23.99
C ARG A 453 24.64 -24.17 -24.90
N PRO A 454 25.87 -24.56 -25.34
CA PRO A 454 26.08 -25.76 -26.14
C PRO A 454 25.68 -27.02 -25.42
#